data_361fe8e0a24bc74cce59b0290e491bf8
#
_entry.id   361fe8e0a24bc74cce59b0290e491bf8
#
_cell.length_a   1.000
_cell.length_b   1.000
_cell.length_c   1.000
_cell.angle_alpha   90.00
_cell.angle_beta   90.00
_cell.angle_gamma   90.00
#
_symmetry.space_group_name_H-M   'P 1'
#
loop_
_entity.id
_entity.type
_entity.pdbx_description
1 polymer ?
#
loop_
_entity_poly.entity_id
_entity_poly.type
_entity_poly.pdbx_seq_one_letter_code
_entity_poly.pdbx_strand_id
1 'polypeptide(L)'
;MDSETNVRIAVAGAAGRMGRRLCALTVESDRATLAAALEGPGHAMLGEAAAPGSEVVITEAFEGGADVLIDFTTAEATGRLVDLAVERSTAMVIGTTGLDAATEGRIADASATIPILKASNFSLVVNVMTRLASEAAKMLGPDYDVELLEAHHRFKRDAPSGTALSIARAICEATGRSFDDDVRFERHGGEAERRAGEITVQA
;
A
#
# COMPACT_ATOMS: atom_id res chain seq x y z
N MET A 1 -33.81 -4.66 -7.16
CA MET A 1 -32.92 -5.20 -6.11
C MET A 1 -31.75 -5.77 -6.87
N ASP A 2 -30.68 -4.99 -7.03
CA ASP A 2 -29.46 -5.49 -7.65
C ASP A 2 -28.92 -6.59 -6.75
N SER A 3 -28.71 -7.79 -7.32
CA SER A 3 -28.02 -8.87 -6.62
C SER A 3 -26.64 -8.34 -6.25
N GLU A 4 -26.41 -8.03 -4.97
CA GLU A 4 -25.07 -7.65 -4.52
C GLU A 4 -24.12 -8.77 -4.90
N THR A 5 -23.22 -8.46 -5.82
CA THR A 5 -22.26 -9.44 -6.33
C THR A 5 -21.28 -9.74 -5.20
N ASN A 6 -21.28 -10.97 -4.71
CA ASN A 6 -20.35 -11.43 -3.69
C ASN A 6 -18.96 -11.56 -4.34
N VAL A 7 -18.01 -10.73 -3.92
CA VAL A 7 -16.65 -10.67 -4.47
C VAL A 7 -15.79 -11.77 -3.87
N ARG A 8 -15.20 -12.60 -4.72
CA ARG A 8 -14.25 -13.66 -4.30
C ARG A 8 -12.86 -13.07 -4.16
N ILE A 9 -12.31 -13.10 -2.96
CA ILE A 9 -11.03 -12.49 -2.61
C ILE A 9 -9.98 -13.56 -2.32
N ALA A 10 -8.82 -13.43 -2.97
CA ALA A 10 -7.61 -14.11 -2.58
C ALA A 10 -6.70 -13.14 -1.81
N VAL A 11 -6.05 -13.59 -0.75
CA VAL A 11 -5.14 -12.80 0.08
C VAL A 11 -3.75 -13.41 0.04
N ALA A 12 -2.76 -12.65 -0.45
CA ALA A 12 -1.35 -13.00 -0.41
C ALA A 12 -0.66 -12.35 0.81
N GLY A 13 0.22 -13.10 1.48
CA GLY A 13 0.78 -12.74 2.77
C GLY A 13 -0.20 -13.02 3.93
N ALA A 14 -1.01 -14.08 3.78
CA ALA A 14 -2.12 -14.41 4.68
C ALA A 14 -1.70 -14.63 6.13
N ALA A 15 -0.48 -15.09 6.38
CA ALA A 15 0.07 -15.28 7.73
C ALA A 15 0.61 -13.98 8.36
N GLY A 16 0.80 -12.92 7.57
CA GLY A 16 1.25 -11.62 8.01
C GLY A 16 0.19 -10.85 8.81
N ARG A 17 0.58 -9.74 9.44
CA ARG A 17 -0.33 -8.90 10.25
C ARG A 17 -1.53 -8.40 9.44
N MET A 18 -1.29 -7.87 8.23
CA MET A 18 -2.36 -7.38 7.36
C MET A 18 -3.16 -8.54 6.76
N GLY A 19 -2.49 -9.58 6.26
CA GLY A 19 -3.15 -10.72 5.65
C GLY A 19 -4.14 -11.41 6.59
N ARG A 20 -3.76 -11.68 7.83
CA ARG A 20 -4.66 -12.25 8.85
C ARG A 20 -5.91 -11.38 9.08
N ARG A 21 -5.72 -10.05 9.14
CA ARG A 21 -6.86 -9.14 9.32
C ARG A 21 -7.77 -9.13 8.09
N LEU A 22 -7.20 -9.14 6.89
CA LEU A 22 -7.95 -9.20 5.64
C LEU A 22 -8.72 -10.52 5.51
N CYS A 23 -8.10 -11.65 5.80
CA CYS A 23 -8.79 -12.95 5.82
C CYS A 23 -9.98 -12.94 6.79
N ALA A 24 -9.77 -12.46 8.03
CA ALA A 24 -10.83 -12.37 9.03
C ALA A 24 -11.98 -11.46 8.58
N LEU A 25 -11.67 -10.25 8.09
CA LEU A 25 -12.68 -9.31 7.60
C LEU A 25 -13.45 -9.85 6.38
N THR A 26 -12.78 -10.61 5.52
CA THR A 26 -13.44 -11.21 4.36
C THR A 26 -14.40 -12.31 4.78
N VAL A 27 -14.03 -13.12 5.77
CA VAL A 27 -14.92 -14.16 6.33
C VAL A 27 -16.11 -13.56 7.07
N GLU A 28 -15.91 -12.41 7.75
CA GLU A 28 -16.98 -11.68 8.46
C GLU A 28 -17.94 -10.92 7.52
N SER A 29 -17.60 -10.80 6.23
CA SER A 29 -18.32 -9.96 5.27
C SER A 29 -19.48 -10.68 4.60
N ASP A 30 -20.64 -10.02 4.50
CA ASP A 30 -21.77 -10.50 3.70
C ASP A 30 -21.59 -10.23 2.18
N ARG A 31 -20.56 -9.41 1.81
CA ARG A 31 -20.32 -8.95 0.43
C ARG A 31 -19.09 -9.57 -0.23
N ALA A 32 -18.34 -10.37 0.51
CA ALA A 32 -17.11 -10.99 0.02
C ALA A 32 -16.99 -12.43 0.52
N THR A 33 -16.30 -13.26 -0.24
CA THR A 33 -15.95 -14.63 0.12
C THR A 33 -14.44 -14.81 0.02
N LEU A 34 -13.82 -15.37 1.05
CA LEU A 34 -12.42 -15.76 0.99
C LEU A 34 -12.28 -16.98 0.06
N ALA A 35 -11.66 -16.77 -1.10
CA ALA A 35 -11.46 -17.81 -2.11
C ALA A 35 -10.11 -18.51 -1.94
N ALA A 36 -9.07 -17.77 -1.52
CA ALA A 36 -7.74 -18.31 -1.30
C ALA A 36 -6.96 -17.49 -0.27
N ALA A 37 -6.03 -18.13 0.40
CA ALA A 37 -5.10 -17.50 1.33
C ALA A 37 -3.69 -18.04 1.02
N LEU A 38 -2.77 -17.16 0.66
CA LEU A 38 -1.49 -17.52 0.11
C LEU A 38 -0.35 -17.10 1.03
N GLU A 39 0.68 -17.95 1.09
CA GLU A 39 1.91 -17.64 1.81
C GLU A 39 3.14 -18.20 1.06
N GLY A 40 4.30 -17.69 1.43
CA GLY A 40 5.55 -18.13 0.82
C GLY A 40 5.86 -19.61 1.07
N PRO A 41 6.64 -20.25 0.18
CA PRO A 41 7.03 -21.66 0.31
C PRO A 41 7.69 -21.95 1.65
N GLY A 42 7.28 -23.08 2.26
CA GLY A 42 7.82 -23.55 3.54
C GLY A 42 7.40 -22.73 4.77
N HIS A 43 6.45 -21.81 4.64
CA HIS A 43 5.97 -21.05 5.79
C HIS A 43 5.26 -21.95 6.80
N ALA A 44 5.52 -21.74 8.09
CA ALA A 44 5.02 -22.60 9.18
C ALA A 44 3.49 -22.67 9.30
N MET A 45 2.76 -21.69 8.71
CA MET A 45 1.30 -21.64 8.74
C MET A 45 0.62 -22.34 7.55
N LEU A 46 1.39 -22.94 6.63
CA LEU A 46 0.79 -23.70 5.53
C LEU A 46 -0.05 -24.85 6.04
N GLY A 47 -1.25 -25.00 5.48
CA GLY A 47 -2.23 -25.99 5.92
C GLY A 47 -3.11 -25.56 7.09
N GLU A 48 -2.78 -24.45 7.77
CA GLU A 48 -3.61 -23.89 8.85
C GLU A 48 -4.79 -23.09 8.26
N ALA A 49 -5.87 -22.99 9.02
CA ALA A 49 -7.01 -22.18 8.62
C ALA A 49 -6.63 -20.69 8.48
N ALA A 50 -7.03 -20.05 7.39
CA ALA A 50 -6.71 -18.68 7.08
C ALA A 50 -7.30 -17.65 8.07
N ALA A 51 -8.45 -17.98 8.68
CA ALA A 51 -9.11 -17.20 9.72
C ALA A 51 -10.00 -18.09 10.57
N PRO A 52 -10.38 -17.68 11.79
CA PRO A 52 -11.37 -18.38 12.60
C PRO A 52 -12.69 -18.55 11.82
N GLY A 53 -13.20 -19.77 11.79
CA GLY A 53 -14.43 -20.10 11.07
C GLY A 53 -14.30 -20.25 9.54
N SER A 54 -13.08 -20.14 8.99
CA SER A 54 -12.81 -20.35 7.57
C SER A 54 -12.50 -21.82 7.28
N GLU A 55 -13.07 -22.34 6.19
CA GLU A 55 -12.66 -23.63 5.61
C GLU A 55 -11.44 -23.48 4.67
N VAL A 56 -11.11 -22.24 4.28
CA VAL A 56 -9.94 -21.94 3.45
C VAL A 56 -8.68 -22.09 4.29
N VAL A 57 -7.75 -22.92 3.82
CA VAL A 57 -6.43 -23.07 4.42
C VAL A 57 -5.39 -22.23 3.69
N ILE A 58 -4.32 -21.89 4.39
CA ILE A 58 -3.17 -21.17 3.80
C ILE A 58 -2.38 -22.13 2.92
N THR A 59 -2.13 -21.72 1.66
CA THR A 59 -1.43 -22.52 0.65
C THR A 59 -0.30 -21.74 -0.02
N GLU A 60 0.60 -22.45 -0.72
CA GLU A 60 1.64 -21.80 -1.54
C GLU A 60 1.12 -21.44 -2.94
N ALA A 61 0.16 -22.20 -3.44
CA ALA A 61 -0.31 -22.10 -4.80
C ALA A 61 -1.64 -21.35 -4.90
N PHE A 62 -1.74 -20.48 -5.89
CA PHE A 62 -2.98 -19.84 -6.30
C PHE A 62 -3.55 -20.53 -7.54
N GLU A 63 -4.55 -21.36 -7.34
CA GLU A 63 -5.20 -22.12 -8.44
C GLU A 63 -6.19 -21.24 -9.25
N GLY A 64 -6.39 -19.98 -8.85
CA GLY A 64 -7.37 -19.07 -9.44
C GLY A 64 -8.71 -19.11 -8.71
N GLY A 65 -9.75 -18.65 -9.39
CA GLY A 65 -11.12 -18.67 -8.83
C GLY A 65 -11.42 -17.48 -7.90
N ALA A 66 -10.56 -16.47 -7.85
CA ALA A 66 -10.83 -15.20 -7.19
C ALA A 66 -11.07 -14.10 -8.22
N ASP A 67 -11.87 -13.13 -7.84
CA ASP A 67 -12.11 -11.93 -8.65
C ASP A 67 -11.01 -10.89 -8.40
N VAL A 68 -10.47 -10.85 -7.17
CA VAL A 68 -9.41 -9.94 -6.73
C VAL A 68 -8.36 -10.66 -5.89
N LEU A 69 -7.09 -10.43 -6.19
CA LEU A 69 -5.94 -10.81 -5.37
C LEU A 69 -5.43 -9.59 -4.60
N ILE A 70 -5.45 -9.64 -3.27
CA ILE A 70 -4.93 -8.59 -2.39
C ILE A 70 -3.54 -8.99 -1.92
N ASP A 71 -2.54 -8.16 -2.23
CA ASP A 71 -1.14 -8.38 -1.92
C ASP A 71 -0.64 -7.46 -0.80
N PHE A 72 -0.29 -8.05 0.35
CA PHE A 72 0.47 -7.43 1.44
C PHE A 72 1.64 -8.33 1.82
N THR A 73 2.52 -8.62 0.86
CA THR A 73 3.67 -9.50 1.01
C THR A 73 4.99 -8.72 1.13
N THR A 74 5.95 -9.12 0.33
CA THR A 74 7.27 -8.47 0.20
C THR A 74 7.47 -8.00 -1.23
N ALA A 75 8.34 -7.02 -1.43
CA ALA A 75 8.65 -6.50 -2.76
C ALA A 75 9.08 -7.61 -3.74
N GLU A 76 9.84 -8.60 -3.25
CA GLU A 76 10.28 -9.77 -4.04
C GLU A 76 9.12 -10.66 -4.47
N ALA A 77 8.13 -10.87 -3.60
CA ALA A 77 6.97 -11.72 -3.90
C ALA A 77 6.00 -11.05 -4.87
N THR A 78 5.80 -9.73 -4.75
CA THR A 78 4.84 -8.96 -5.55
C THR A 78 5.03 -9.17 -7.05
N GLY A 79 6.29 -9.16 -7.56
CA GLY A 79 6.54 -9.36 -8.99
C GLY A 79 5.98 -10.69 -9.52
N ARG A 80 6.13 -11.78 -8.77
CA ARG A 80 5.59 -13.10 -9.12
C ARG A 80 4.06 -13.13 -9.01
N LEU A 81 3.51 -12.45 -8.01
CA LEU A 81 2.06 -12.37 -7.83
C LEU A 81 1.38 -11.57 -8.95
N VAL A 82 2.04 -10.55 -9.49
CA VAL A 82 1.57 -9.81 -10.67
C VAL A 82 1.50 -10.72 -11.90
N ASP A 83 2.57 -11.46 -12.19
CA ASP A 83 2.60 -12.41 -13.31
C ASP A 83 1.45 -13.45 -13.16
N LEU A 84 1.28 -14.00 -11.96
CA LEU A 84 0.24 -14.96 -11.64
C LEU A 84 -1.18 -14.37 -11.78
N ALA A 85 -1.39 -13.14 -11.35
CA ALA A 85 -2.68 -12.45 -11.48
C ALA A 85 -3.05 -12.23 -12.96
N VAL A 86 -2.08 -11.88 -13.80
CA VAL A 86 -2.27 -11.80 -15.27
C VAL A 86 -2.66 -13.16 -15.86
N GLU A 87 -1.91 -14.22 -15.54
CA GLU A 87 -2.21 -15.59 -16.01
C GLU A 87 -3.62 -16.05 -15.64
N ARG A 88 -4.11 -15.65 -14.47
CA ARG A 88 -5.42 -16.03 -13.94
C ARG A 88 -6.52 -15.02 -14.27
N SER A 89 -6.20 -13.94 -15.01
CA SER A 89 -7.13 -12.85 -15.32
C SER A 89 -7.82 -12.29 -14.07
N THR A 90 -7.06 -12.14 -12.97
CA THR A 90 -7.54 -11.72 -11.66
C THR A 90 -7.14 -10.27 -11.41
N ALA A 91 -8.09 -9.41 -11.02
CA ALA A 91 -7.77 -8.04 -10.61
C ALA A 91 -6.85 -8.03 -9.38
N MET A 92 -6.08 -6.94 -9.19
CA MET A 92 -5.10 -6.91 -8.11
C MET A 92 -5.18 -5.64 -7.27
N VAL A 93 -5.02 -5.80 -5.95
CA VAL A 93 -4.84 -4.69 -4.99
C VAL A 93 -3.48 -4.87 -4.33
N ILE A 94 -2.56 -3.92 -4.53
CA ILE A 94 -1.18 -4.00 -4.06
C ILE A 94 -0.96 -2.99 -2.95
N GLY A 95 -0.75 -3.50 -1.72
CA GLY A 95 -0.36 -2.72 -0.53
C GLY A 95 1.10 -2.92 -0.14
N THR A 96 1.83 -3.76 -0.86
CA THR A 96 3.27 -3.96 -0.66
C THR A 96 4.03 -2.71 -1.10
N THR A 97 4.98 -2.29 -0.28
CA THR A 97 5.83 -1.10 -0.52
C THR A 97 7.29 -1.49 -0.73
N GLY A 98 8.11 -0.53 -1.19
CA GLY A 98 9.54 -0.76 -1.43
C GLY A 98 9.82 -1.58 -2.70
N LEU A 99 8.92 -1.51 -3.68
CA LEU A 99 9.06 -2.20 -4.96
C LEU A 99 10.25 -1.62 -5.74
N ASP A 100 10.99 -2.47 -6.42
CA ASP A 100 12.04 -2.05 -7.32
C ASP A 100 11.49 -1.62 -8.70
N ALA A 101 12.34 -0.98 -9.51
CA ALA A 101 11.95 -0.49 -10.83
C ALA A 101 11.48 -1.62 -11.78
N ALA A 102 12.01 -2.83 -11.64
CA ALA A 102 11.62 -3.97 -12.46
C ALA A 102 10.19 -4.43 -12.11
N THR A 103 9.86 -4.49 -10.82
CA THR A 103 8.51 -4.83 -10.34
C THR A 103 7.51 -3.74 -10.70
N GLU A 104 7.89 -2.45 -10.58
CA GLU A 104 7.04 -1.33 -11.03
C GLU A 104 6.75 -1.41 -12.54
N GLY A 105 7.74 -1.77 -13.36
CA GLY A 105 7.55 -2.01 -14.79
C GLY A 105 6.56 -3.14 -15.06
N ARG A 106 6.67 -4.28 -14.37
CA ARG A 106 5.71 -5.40 -14.47
C ARG A 106 4.29 -4.99 -14.11
N ILE A 107 4.12 -4.20 -13.04
CA ILE A 107 2.81 -3.67 -12.64
C ILE A 107 2.22 -2.78 -13.73
N ALA A 108 3.05 -1.90 -14.33
CA ALA A 108 2.61 -1.03 -15.41
C ALA A 108 2.15 -1.83 -16.64
N ASP A 109 2.93 -2.84 -17.05
CA ASP A 109 2.59 -3.72 -18.17
C ASP A 109 1.31 -4.53 -17.88
N ALA A 110 1.19 -5.11 -16.68
CA ALA A 110 0.04 -5.88 -16.25
C ALA A 110 -1.26 -5.04 -16.21
N SER A 111 -1.15 -3.74 -15.90
CA SER A 111 -2.31 -2.83 -15.84
C SER A 111 -3.01 -2.64 -17.18
N ALA A 112 -2.36 -2.98 -18.30
CA ALA A 112 -2.98 -3.02 -19.61
C ALA A 112 -3.90 -4.24 -19.82
N THR A 113 -3.79 -5.25 -18.96
CA THR A 113 -4.52 -6.54 -19.11
C THR A 113 -5.50 -6.79 -17.98
N ILE A 114 -5.16 -6.43 -16.76
CA ILE A 114 -5.99 -6.62 -15.56
C ILE A 114 -6.15 -5.30 -14.79
N PRO A 115 -7.28 -5.09 -14.09
CA PRO A 115 -7.42 -3.95 -13.18
C PRO A 115 -6.41 -4.05 -12.02
N ILE A 116 -5.64 -3.00 -11.78
CA ILE A 116 -4.69 -2.93 -10.66
C ILE A 116 -4.92 -1.65 -9.87
N LEU A 117 -5.08 -1.78 -8.55
CA LEU A 117 -5.06 -0.68 -7.60
C LEU A 117 -3.82 -0.81 -6.71
N LYS A 118 -2.87 0.11 -6.86
CA LYS A 118 -1.68 0.16 -6.00
C LYS A 118 -1.69 1.42 -5.14
N ALA A 119 -1.43 1.26 -3.83
CA ALA A 119 -1.28 2.38 -2.92
C ALA A 119 -0.31 2.04 -1.79
N SER A 120 0.47 3.03 -1.36
CA SER A 120 1.37 2.89 -0.20
C SER A 120 0.63 2.89 1.14
N ASN A 121 -0.62 3.36 1.16
CA ASN A 121 -1.46 3.41 2.35
C ASN A 121 -2.95 3.34 1.98
N PHE A 122 -3.66 2.39 2.57
CA PHE A 122 -5.10 2.18 2.38
C PHE A 122 -5.95 2.73 3.56
N SER A 123 -5.35 3.46 4.50
CA SER A 123 -6.11 4.14 5.55
C SER A 123 -6.91 5.29 4.98
N LEU A 124 -8.23 5.25 5.12
CA LEU A 124 -9.11 6.35 4.72
C LEU A 124 -8.70 7.66 5.39
N VAL A 125 -8.38 7.63 6.68
CA VAL A 125 -7.97 8.81 7.45
C VAL A 125 -6.69 9.43 6.89
N VAL A 126 -5.67 8.61 6.58
CA VAL A 126 -4.42 9.09 6.00
C VAL A 126 -4.65 9.70 4.61
N ASN A 127 -5.48 9.08 3.77
CA ASN A 127 -5.78 9.60 2.44
C ASN A 127 -6.56 10.93 2.50
N VAL A 128 -7.55 11.04 3.39
CA VAL A 128 -8.27 12.29 3.62
C VAL A 128 -7.33 13.38 4.14
N MET A 129 -6.48 13.07 5.13
CA MET A 129 -5.49 14.00 5.67
C MET A 129 -4.52 14.49 4.58
N THR A 130 -4.00 13.57 3.75
CA THR A 130 -3.13 13.91 2.61
C THR A 130 -3.81 14.88 1.66
N ARG A 131 -5.05 14.61 1.29
CA ARG A 131 -5.84 15.49 0.43
C ARG A 131 -6.03 16.87 1.03
N LEU A 132 -6.44 16.94 2.30
CA LEU A 132 -6.66 18.21 2.98
C LEU A 132 -5.37 19.02 3.14
N ALA A 133 -4.24 18.36 3.47
CA ALA A 133 -2.94 19.02 3.58
C ALA A 133 -2.48 19.59 2.23
N SER A 134 -2.66 18.84 1.14
CA SER A 134 -2.33 19.30 -0.22
C SER A 134 -3.17 20.49 -0.65
N GLU A 135 -4.47 20.45 -0.43
CA GLU A 135 -5.36 21.56 -0.75
C GLU A 135 -5.06 22.79 0.12
N ALA A 136 -4.79 22.61 1.41
CA ALA A 136 -4.42 23.72 2.31
C ALA A 136 -3.13 24.39 1.83
N ALA A 137 -2.08 23.60 1.52
CA ALA A 137 -0.81 24.15 1.04
C ALA A 137 -0.98 24.92 -0.27
N LYS A 138 -1.81 24.41 -1.19
CA LYS A 138 -2.14 25.10 -2.45
C LYS A 138 -2.88 26.42 -2.24
N MET A 139 -3.86 26.43 -1.34
CA MET A 139 -4.68 27.62 -1.07
C MET A 139 -3.92 28.72 -0.33
N LEU A 140 -3.02 28.34 0.59
CA LEU A 140 -2.19 29.27 1.35
C LEU A 140 -1.08 29.89 0.49
N GLY A 141 -0.58 29.16 -0.51
CA GLY A 141 0.40 29.67 -1.45
C GLY A 141 1.85 29.63 -0.92
N PRO A 142 2.78 30.28 -1.65
CA PRO A 142 4.21 30.14 -1.41
C PRO A 142 4.73 30.88 -0.16
N ASP A 143 3.93 31.76 0.42
CA ASP A 143 4.32 32.53 1.61
C ASP A 143 4.23 31.72 2.91
N TYR A 144 3.74 30.48 2.83
CA TYR A 144 3.61 29.59 3.97
C TYR A 144 4.59 28.42 3.87
N ASP A 145 5.27 28.19 4.99
CA ASP A 145 6.15 27.05 5.15
C ASP A 145 5.36 25.76 5.40
N VAL A 146 5.88 24.65 4.91
CA VAL A 146 5.30 23.32 5.10
C VAL A 146 6.28 22.44 5.88
N GLU A 147 5.84 21.92 7.01
CA GLU A 147 6.61 20.94 7.78
C GLU A 147 5.78 19.70 8.08
N LEU A 148 6.38 18.55 7.88
CA LEU A 148 5.87 17.24 8.25
C LEU A 148 6.73 16.69 9.38
N LEU A 149 6.11 16.42 10.53
CA LEU A 149 6.74 15.73 11.63
C LEU A 149 6.06 14.38 11.83
N GLU A 150 6.87 13.34 11.98
CA GLU A 150 6.37 12.02 12.29
C GLU A 150 7.11 11.39 13.47
N ALA A 151 6.43 10.49 14.15
CA ALA A 151 7.03 9.72 15.22
C ALA A 151 6.53 8.28 15.17
N HIS A 152 7.45 7.34 15.34
CA HIS A 152 7.17 5.91 15.28
C HIS A 152 7.74 5.18 16.49
N HIS A 153 7.27 3.95 16.65
CA HIS A 153 7.82 3.05 17.66
C HIS A 153 9.27 2.64 17.33
N ARG A 154 10.04 2.26 18.31
CA ARG A 154 11.48 1.90 18.20
C ARG A 154 11.82 0.77 17.23
N PHE A 155 10.84 0.02 16.74
CA PHE A 155 11.05 -1.10 15.81
C PHE A 155 10.87 -0.72 14.33
N LYS A 156 10.55 0.54 14.03
CA LYS A 156 10.49 1.01 12.65
C LYS A 156 11.90 1.05 12.07
N ARG A 157 12.06 0.53 10.87
CA ARG A 157 13.37 0.37 10.21
C ARG A 157 13.67 1.47 9.20
N ASP A 158 12.63 2.02 8.59
CA ASP A 158 12.72 3.07 7.58
C ASP A 158 12.35 4.43 8.18
N ALA A 159 13.12 5.45 7.85
CA ALA A 159 12.86 6.85 8.18
C ALA A 159 13.37 7.73 7.01
N PRO A 160 12.55 8.69 6.53
CA PRO A 160 11.14 8.91 6.87
C PRO A 160 10.23 7.76 6.41
N SER A 161 9.01 7.70 6.96
CA SER A 161 8.02 6.67 6.58
C SER A 161 7.53 6.86 5.15
N GLY A 162 7.15 5.76 4.50
CA GLY A 162 6.49 5.82 3.19
C GLY A 162 5.25 6.72 3.18
N THR A 163 4.52 6.82 4.31
CA THR A 163 3.38 7.72 4.47
C THR A 163 3.81 9.18 4.45
N ALA A 164 4.83 9.57 5.20
CA ALA A 164 5.35 10.94 5.19
C ALA A 164 5.85 11.35 3.79
N LEU A 165 6.59 10.45 3.13
CA LEU A 165 7.05 10.67 1.75
C LEU A 165 5.89 10.83 0.77
N SER A 166 4.81 10.05 0.92
CA SER A 166 3.62 10.15 0.08
C SER A 166 2.88 11.47 0.29
N ILE A 167 2.77 11.95 1.53
CA ILE A 167 2.17 13.26 1.86
C ILE A 167 3.02 14.38 1.25
N ALA A 168 4.35 14.34 1.41
CA ALA A 168 5.25 15.35 0.84
C ALA A 168 5.12 15.39 -0.69
N ARG A 169 5.09 14.25 -1.38
CA ARG A 169 4.88 14.17 -2.84
C ARG A 169 3.54 14.77 -3.26
N ALA A 170 2.46 14.45 -2.56
CA ALA A 170 1.14 14.98 -2.84
C ALA A 170 1.08 16.51 -2.68
N ILE A 171 1.78 17.06 -1.68
CA ILE A 171 1.89 18.51 -1.49
C ILE A 171 2.73 19.13 -2.61
N CYS A 172 3.87 18.53 -2.99
CA CYS A 172 4.67 18.99 -4.12
C CYS A 172 3.84 19.05 -5.40
N GLU A 173 3.12 17.98 -5.73
CA GLU A 173 2.26 17.92 -6.91
C GLU A 173 1.18 19.00 -6.89
N ALA A 174 0.49 19.19 -5.76
CA ALA A 174 -0.56 20.18 -5.62
C ALA A 174 -0.06 21.63 -5.72
N THR A 175 1.19 21.90 -5.33
CA THR A 175 1.81 23.24 -5.29
C THR A 175 2.77 23.52 -6.43
N GLY A 176 3.01 22.54 -7.33
CA GLY A 176 3.95 22.66 -8.44
C GLY A 176 5.43 22.65 -8.00
N ARG A 177 5.73 22.12 -6.81
CA ARG A 177 7.10 21.97 -6.29
C ARG A 177 7.73 20.66 -6.75
N SER A 178 9.06 20.62 -6.83
CA SER A 178 9.83 19.41 -7.11
C SER A 178 10.11 18.65 -5.82
N PHE A 179 9.79 17.35 -5.80
CA PHE A 179 10.09 16.52 -4.62
C PHE A 179 11.61 16.42 -4.37
N ASP A 180 12.39 16.29 -5.43
CA ASP A 180 13.84 16.08 -5.33
C ASP A 180 14.60 17.37 -4.98
N ASP A 181 14.09 18.55 -5.41
CA ASP A 181 14.76 19.83 -5.21
C ASP A 181 14.24 20.59 -3.97
N ASP A 182 12.94 20.47 -3.67
CA ASP A 182 12.27 21.29 -2.65
C ASP A 182 12.00 20.56 -1.34
N VAL A 183 12.13 19.21 -1.29
CA VAL A 183 11.96 18.46 -0.04
C VAL A 183 13.29 18.30 0.67
N ARG A 184 13.31 18.64 1.95
CA ARG A 184 14.46 18.45 2.85
C ARG A 184 14.14 17.41 3.90
N PHE A 185 15.10 16.53 4.13
CA PHE A 185 15.06 15.56 5.21
C PHE A 185 16.00 16.03 6.31
N GLU A 186 15.43 16.37 7.46
CA GLU A 186 16.11 16.87 8.62
C GLU A 186 16.69 18.29 8.45
N ARG A 187 16.62 19.04 9.52
CA ARG A 187 17.36 20.28 9.73
C ARG A 187 18.00 20.20 11.10
N HIS A 188 19.32 20.10 11.12
CA HIS A 188 20.11 20.05 12.33
C HIS A 188 21.40 20.84 12.17
N GLY A 189 22.00 21.25 13.30
CA GLY A 189 23.23 22.03 13.32
C GLY A 189 23.00 23.53 13.55
N GLY A 190 24.03 24.35 13.40
CA GLY A 190 24.03 25.76 13.81
C GLY A 190 23.25 26.71 12.90
N GLU A 191 23.08 26.37 11.61
CA GLU A 191 22.35 27.17 10.63
C GLU A 191 21.21 26.35 10.06
N ALA A 192 19.99 26.68 10.48
CA ALA A 192 18.78 25.98 10.09
C ALA A 192 17.76 26.91 9.42
N GLU A 193 18.26 27.93 8.70
CA GLU A 193 17.41 28.83 7.94
C GLU A 193 16.71 28.10 6.79
N ARG A 194 15.43 28.37 6.62
CA ARG A 194 14.61 27.76 5.55
C ARG A 194 14.81 28.51 4.24
N ARG A 195 14.82 27.76 3.15
CA ARG A 195 14.67 28.36 1.82
C ARG A 195 13.18 28.54 1.54
N ALA A 196 12.83 29.65 0.88
CA ALA A 196 11.47 29.90 0.44
C ALA A 196 10.97 28.73 -0.43
N GLY A 197 9.79 28.21 -0.11
CA GLY A 197 9.18 27.09 -0.83
C GLY A 197 9.66 25.70 -0.39
N GLU A 198 10.54 25.59 0.58
CA GLU A 198 11.02 24.31 1.11
C GLU A 198 9.89 23.56 1.86
N ILE A 199 9.86 22.26 1.67
CA ILE A 199 9.04 21.33 2.48
C ILE A 199 9.99 20.49 3.33
N THR A 200 9.87 20.53 4.65
CA THR A 200 10.72 19.72 5.52
C THR A 200 9.97 18.49 6.02
N VAL A 201 10.65 17.33 5.98
CA VAL A 201 10.16 16.07 6.58
C VAL A 201 11.11 15.65 7.68
N GLN A 202 10.59 15.58 8.92
CA GLN A 202 11.33 15.21 10.13
C GLN A 202 10.77 13.90 10.70
N ALA A 203 11.64 12.91 10.96
CA ALA A 203 11.29 11.58 11.43
C ALA A 203 12.04 11.20 12.73
#